data_a3d14cf37f1ee4bd5ad61deac2c079d6
#
_entry.id   a3d14cf37f1ee4bd5ad61deac2c079d6
#
_cell.length_a   1.000
_cell.length_b   1.000
_cell.length_c   1.000
_cell.angle_alpha   90.00
_cell.angle_beta   90.00
_cell.angle_gamma   90.00
#
_symmetry.space_group_name_H-M   'P 1'
#
loop_
_entity.id
_entity.type
_entity.pdbx_description
1 polymer ?
#
loop_
_entity_poly.entity_id
_entity_poly.type
_entity_poly.pdbx_seq_one_letter_code
_entity_poly.pdbx_strand_id
1 'polypeptide(L)'
;MESSKLKIYEYPQIIPEKINLNFSLTELEQKIFSFFLSNNPKNSIFRVAGGWVRDKLLSIPNDDIDITIDNITGQEYISLLNSENSQIYKIIKNTNEKSSKLETATINLYGKDIDIVNLRKEVYSKNSRVPLIEKGTPEEDALRRDITINCLFYNINKKIVEDFTNKGIDDLKKGMINLPKDAKISFDEDPLRILRIIRFATRFNFIMSDNILNNLYITDEFKNII
;
A
#
# COMPACT_ATOMS: atom_id res chain seq x y z
N MET A 1 -19.69 26.19 -25.24
CA MET A 1 -18.37 26.08 -24.57
C MET A 1 -17.83 24.73 -24.94
N GLU A 2 -16.87 24.66 -25.86
CA GLU A 2 -16.23 23.41 -26.24
C GLU A 2 -15.34 22.93 -25.11
N SER A 3 -15.60 21.70 -24.66
CA SER A 3 -14.74 21.04 -23.70
C SER A 3 -13.39 20.79 -24.37
N SER A 4 -12.36 21.46 -23.92
CA SER A 4 -10.98 21.16 -24.30
C SER A 4 -10.64 19.75 -23.87
N LYS A 5 -10.76 18.78 -24.78
CA LYS A 5 -10.23 17.42 -24.58
C LYS A 5 -8.72 17.55 -24.36
N LEU A 6 -8.26 17.18 -23.18
CA LEU A 6 -6.84 16.99 -22.91
C LEU A 6 -6.27 16.05 -23.99
N LYS A 7 -5.34 16.54 -24.80
CA LYS A 7 -4.56 15.69 -25.70
C LYS A 7 -3.68 14.80 -24.81
N ILE A 8 -4.06 13.54 -24.70
CA ILE A 8 -3.21 12.53 -24.06
C ILE A 8 -2.08 12.25 -25.06
N TYR A 9 -0.86 12.62 -24.69
CA TYR A 9 0.32 12.23 -25.47
C TYR A 9 0.48 10.71 -25.33
N GLU A 10 0.49 10.00 -26.46
CA GLU A 10 0.85 8.59 -26.52
C GLU A 10 2.35 8.45 -26.20
N TYR A 11 2.67 8.16 -24.94
CA TYR A 11 4.01 7.69 -24.59
C TYR A 11 4.13 6.21 -24.96
N PRO A 12 5.28 5.76 -25.48
CA PRO A 12 5.48 4.35 -25.77
C PRO A 12 5.27 3.53 -24.47
N GLN A 13 4.35 2.59 -24.52
CA GLN A 13 4.08 1.70 -23.40
C GLN A 13 5.31 0.84 -23.12
N ILE A 14 5.85 0.97 -21.92
CA ILE A 14 6.73 -0.05 -21.38
C ILE A 14 5.80 -1.09 -20.78
N ILE A 15 5.33 -2.03 -21.58
CA ILE A 15 4.67 -3.24 -21.07
C ILE A 15 5.80 -4.00 -20.36
N PRO A 16 5.69 -4.26 -19.05
CA PRO A 16 6.68 -5.07 -18.36
C PRO A 16 6.73 -6.43 -19.02
N GLU A 17 7.78 -6.74 -19.77
CA GLU A 17 7.88 -7.96 -20.56
C GLU A 17 7.76 -9.24 -19.74
N LYS A 18 8.01 -9.19 -18.42
CA LYS A 18 7.84 -10.32 -17.51
C LYS A 18 7.64 -9.85 -16.08
N ILE A 19 6.42 -10.00 -15.57
CA ILE A 19 6.19 -9.97 -14.14
C ILE A 19 6.60 -11.30 -13.55
N ASN A 20 7.58 -11.28 -12.67
CA ASN A 20 8.03 -12.49 -11.99
C ASN A 20 7.31 -12.66 -10.66
N LEU A 21 6.27 -13.48 -10.63
CA LEU A 21 5.57 -13.84 -9.39
C LEU A 21 6.45 -14.62 -8.40
N ASN A 22 7.55 -15.21 -8.90
CA ASN A 22 8.54 -15.94 -8.11
C ASN A 22 9.85 -15.13 -7.98
N PHE A 23 9.74 -13.87 -7.53
CA PHE A 23 10.92 -13.04 -7.31
C PHE A 23 11.81 -13.57 -6.18
N SER A 24 13.10 -13.28 -6.27
CA SER A 24 14.07 -13.66 -5.24
C SER A 24 14.12 -12.59 -4.15
N LEU A 25 14.19 -13.05 -2.90
CA LEU A 25 14.47 -12.19 -1.75
C LEU A 25 15.98 -11.98 -1.63
N THR A 26 16.41 -10.78 -1.29
CA THR A 26 17.79 -10.50 -0.90
C THR A 26 18.14 -11.21 0.43
N GLU A 27 19.42 -11.37 0.72
CA GLU A 27 19.85 -11.95 2.00
C GLU A 27 19.31 -11.18 3.22
N LEU A 28 19.27 -9.85 3.14
CA LEU A 28 18.74 -9.01 4.20
C LEU A 28 17.23 -9.25 4.39
N GLU A 29 16.46 -9.28 3.30
CA GLU A 29 15.02 -9.57 3.36
C GLU A 29 14.74 -10.96 3.93
N GLN A 30 15.53 -11.98 3.55
CA GLN A 30 15.42 -13.32 4.12
C GLN A 30 15.69 -13.32 5.63
N LYS A 31 16.69 -12.59 6.11
CA LYS A 31 17.00 -12.45 7.54
C LYS A 31 15.85 -11.74 8.27
N ILE A 32 15.34 -10.64 7.72
CA ILE A 32 14.21 -9.89 8.30
C ILE A 32 12.96 -10.78 8.39
N PHE A 33 12.59 -11.46 7.29
CA PHE A 33 11.39 -12.31 7.30
C PHE A 33 11.54 -13.52 8.21
N SER A 34 12.73 -14.11 8.27
CA SER A 34 13.03 -15.20 9.22
C SER A 34 12.91 -14.73 10.67
N PHE A 35 13.32 -13.50 10.98
CA PHE A 35 13.13 -12.91 12.29
C PHE A 35 11.66 -12.89 12.70
N PHE A 36 10.77 -12.37 11.83
CA PHE A 36 9.32 -12.32 12.12
C PHE A 36 8.72 -13.72 12.28
N LEU A 37 9.10 -14.68 11.45
CA LEU A 37 8.61 -16.05 11.55
C LEU A 37 9.08 -16.76 12.82
N SER A 38 10.31 -16.52 13.26
CA SER A 38 10.88 -17.13 14.47
C SER A 38 10.37 -16.47 15.76
N ASN A 39 9.95 -15.22 15.68
CA ASN A 39 9.43 -14.45 16.81
C ASN A 39 7.93 -14.19 16.61
N ASN A 40 7.13 -15.24 16.65
CA ASN A 40 5.68 -15.21 16.36
C ASN A 40 4.83 -15.75 17.52
N PRO A 41 4.77 -15.05 18.67
CA PRO A 41 4.14 -15.56 19.90
C PRO A 41 2.62 -15.72 19.79
N LYS A 42 1.98 -15.09 18.79
CA LYS A 42 0.52 -15.11 18.59
C LYS A 42 0.07 -15.87 17.35
N ASN A 43 0.96 -16.64 16.72
CA ASN A 43 0.69 -17.32 15.45
C ASN A 43 0.13 -16.36 14.38
N SER A 44 0.68 -15.16 14.33
CA SER A 44 0.26 -14.11 13.42
C SER A 44 0.61 -14.43 11.96
N ILE A 45 -0.14 -13.88 11.04
CA ILE A 45 0.23 -13.84 9.63
C ILE A 45 0.88 -12.50 9.34
N PHE A 46 2.12 -12.54 8.88
CA PHE A 46 2.89 -11.38 8.49
C PHE A 46 2.81 -11.17 6.98
N ARG A 47 2.57 -9.92 6.55
CA ARG A 47 2.58 -9.55 5.13
C ARG A 47 3.40 -8.30 4.91
N VAL A 48 4.15 -8.27 3.82
CA VAL A 48 4.66 -6.99 3.29
C VAL A 48 3.58 -6.39 2.40
N ALA A 49 3.32 -5.10 2.54
CA ALA A 49 2.21 -4.43 1.88
C ALA A 49 2.67 -3.45 0.79
N GLY A 50 1.94 -3.38 -0.31
CA GLY A 50 1.94 -2.23 -1.24
C GLY A 50 3.17 -2.08 -2.11
N GLY A 51 3.84 -0.94 -2.01
CA GLY A 51 4.88 -0.49 -2.93
C GLY A 51 6.04 -1.46 -3.11
N TRP A 52 6.50 -2.08 -2.03
CA TRP A 52 7.57 -3.08 -2.09
C TRP A 52 7.18 -4.28 -2.96
N VAL A 53 5.95 -4.81 -2.79
CA VAL A 53 5.47 -5.96 -3.57
C VAL A 53 5.41 -5.64 -5.05
N ARG A 54 4.79 -4.50 -5.41
CA ARG A 54 4.74 -4.01 -6.78
C ARG A 54 6.15 -3.89 -7.39
N ASP A 55 7.06 -3.23 -6.68
CA ASP A 55 8.39 -2.95 -7.19
C ASP A 55 9.22 -4.24 -7.33
N LYS A 56 9.06 -5.23 -6.43
CA LYS A 56 9.64 -6.57 -6.57
C LYS A 56 9.14 -7.28 -7.84
N LEU A 57 7.84 -7.24 -8.11
CA LEU A 57 7.25 -7.83 -9.31
C LEU A 57 7.73 -7.16 -10.59
N LEU A 58 8.05 -5.87 -10.54
CA LEU A 58 8.60 -5.09 -11.64
C LEU A 58 10.14 -5.14 -11.73
N SER A 59 10.81 -5.87 -10.82
CA SER A 59 12.26 -5.89 -10.69
C SER A 59 12.87 -4.50 -10.46
N ILE A 60 12.15 -3.62 -9.78
CA ILE A 60 12.59 -2.27 -9.39
C ILE A 60 13.14 -2.35 -7.96
N PRO A 61 14.34 -1.82 -7.69
CA PRO A 61 14.85 -1.73 -6.33
C PRO A 61 13.90 -0.93 -5.43
N ASN A 62 13.58 -1.51 -4.27
CA ASN A 62 12.77 -0.85 -3.24
C ASN A 62 13.21 -1.34 -1.87
N ASP A 63 13.48 -0.39 -0.99
CA ASP A 63 13.96 -0.65 0.36
C ASP A 63 12.92 -0.43 1.44
N ASP A 64 11.74 0.09 1.12
CA ASP A 64 10.68 0.40 2.08
C ASP A 64 9.86 -0.85 2.37
N ILE A 65 10.13 -1.50 3.51
CA ILE A 65 9.43 -2.71 3.92
C ILE A 65 8.39 -2.34 4.99
N ASP A 66 7.12 -2.30 4.57
CA ASP A 66 5.98 -2.12 5.46
C ASP A 66 5.39 -3.49 5.81
N ILE A 67 5.48 -3.91 7.07
CA ILE A 67 4.94 -5.19 7.52
C ILE A 67 3.59 -4.99 8.21
N THR A 68 2.60 -5.77 7.82
CA THR A 68 1.30 -5.84 8.49
C THR A 68 1.19 -7.14 9.30
N ILE A 69 0.43 -7.08 10.40
CA ILE A 69 0.14 -8.21 11.29
C ILE A 69 -1.38 -8.31 11.44
N ASP A 70 -1.94 -9.51 11.28
CA ASP A 70 -3.40 -9.69 11.23
C ASP A 70 -4.11 -9.47 12.57
N ASN A 71 -3.58 -10.04 13.64
CA ASN A 71 -4.30 -10.26 14.88
C ASN A 71 -3.87 -9.33 16.03
N ILE A 72 -2.70 -8.69 15.93
CA ILE A 72 -2.18 -7.75 16.93
C ILE A 72 -1.68 -6.48 16.26
N THR A 73 -1.53 -5.42 17.02
CA THR A 73 -0.92 -4.16 16.55
C THR A 73 0.61 -4.26 16.55
N GLY A 74 1.27 -3.38 15.78
CA GLY A 74 2.73 -3.31 15.78
C GLY A 74 3.31 -3.01 17.16
N GLN A 75 2.63 -2.20 17.97
CA GLN A 75 3.05 -1.88 19.34
C GLN A 75 2.92 -3.09 20.26
N GLU A 76 1.81 -3.83 20.19
CA GLU A 76 1.62 -5.06 20.95
C GLU A 76 2.69 -6.09 20.58
N TYR A 77 3.00 -6.23 19.28
CA TYR A 77 4.05 -7.13 18.81
C TYR A 77 5.42 -6.77 19.41
N ILE A 78 5.85 -5.50 19.33
CA ILE A 78 7.13 -5.06 19.91
C ILE A 78 7.13 -5.23 21.43
N SER A 79 6.02 -4.97 22.11
CA SER A 79 5.90 -5.18 23.56
C SER A 79 6.09 -6.67 23.95
N LEU A 80 5.54 -7.60 23.16
CA LEU A 80 5.74 -9.03 23.35
C LEU A 80 7.19 -9.43 23.12
N LEU A 81 7.83 -8.93 22.06
CA LEU A 81 9.25 -9.19 21.80
C LEU A 81 10.15 -8.73 22.98
N ASN A 82 9.88 -7.54 23.52
CA ASN A 82 10.63 -7.00 24.64
C ASN A 82 10.44 -7.79 25.95
N SER A 83 9.26 -8.43 26.11
CA SER A 83 8.99 -9.27 27.28
C SER A 83 9.69 -10.63 27.23
N GLU A 84 9.94 -11.15 26.02
CA GLU A 84 10.54 -12.48 25.80
C GLU A 84 12.06 -12.42 25.62
N ASN A 85 12.60 -11.27 25.20
CA ASN A 85 14.02 -11.10 24.90
C ASN A 85 14.63 -9.96 25.73
N SER A 86 15.88 -10.14 26.17
CA SER A 86 16.67 -9.10 26.84
C SER A 86 17.08 -7.94 25.89
N GLN A 87 16.78 -8.02 24.60
CA GLN A 87 16.98 -6.92 23.65
C GLN A 87 15.80 -5.95 23.70
N ILE A 88 16.11 -4.65 23.87
CA ILE A 88 15.10 -3.60 23.88
C ILE A 88 14.92 -3.09 22.45
N TYR A 89 13.80 -3.42 21.84
CA TYR A 89 13.40 -2.82 20.56
C TYR A 89 12.72 -1.47 20.82
N LYS A 90 13.13 -0.45 20.08
CA LYS A 90 12.56 0.90 20.23
C LYS A 90 11.26 1.01 19.45
N ILE A 91 10.20 1.47 20.12
CA ILE A 91 8.99 1.93 19.47
C ILE A 91 9.20 3.40 19.12
N ILE A 92 9.34 3.72 17.84
CA ILE A 92 9.32 5.10 17.38
C ILE A 92 7.85 5.47 17.17
N LYS A 93 7.28 6.22 18.11
CA LYS A 93 5.92 6.76 17.95
C LYS A 93 5.99 7.91 16.95
N ASN A 94 5.32 7.78 15.82
CA ASN A 94 5.03 8.94 14.96
C ASN A 94 3.97 9.79 15.68
N THR A 95 4.42 10.79 16.43
CA THR A 95 3.58 11.72 17.20
C THR A 95 2.98 12.82 16.33
N ASN A 96 2.23 12.47 15.30
CA ASN A 96 1.31 13.44 14.73
C ASN A 96 0.02 13.38 15.55
N GLU A 97 -0.13 14.34 16.48
CA GLU A 97 -1.20 14.48 17.49
C GLU A 97 -2.63 14.44 16.90
N LYS A 98 -2.81 14.54 15.59
CA LYS A 98 -4.13 14.52 14.94
C LYS A 98 -4.63 13.12 14.51
N SER A 99 -3.82 12.07 14.63
CA SER A 99 -4.20 10.71 14.22
C SER A 99 -3.68 9.63 15.17
N SER A 100 -4.01 9.72 16.43
CA SER A 100 -3.63 8.75 17.48
C SER A 100 -4.03 7.30 17.19
N LYS A 101 -4.81 7.05 16.14
CA LYS A 101 -5.21 5.71 15.68
C LYS A 101 -4.33 5.14 14.54
N LEU A 102 -3.36 5.91 14.05
CA LEU A 102 -2.42 5.52 12.97
C LEU A 102 -1.02 5.20 13.51
N GLU A 103 -0.95 4.61 14.69
CA GLU A 103 0.33 4.31 15.30
C GLU A 103 1.08 3.26 14.47
N THR A 104 2.06 3.73 13.70
CA THR A 104 3.07 2.88 13.09
C THR A 104 4.11 2.59 14.15
N ALA A 105 4.47 1.34 14.32
CA ALA A 105 5.58 0.93 15.16
C ALA A 105 6.78 0.61 14.26
N THR A 106 7.94 1.14 14.58
CA THR A 106 9.17 0.89 13.80
C THR A 106 10.13 0.06 14.64
N ILE A 107 10.68 -0.99 14.03
CA ILE A 107 11.71 -1.84 14.63
C ILE A 107 12.97 -1.77 13.77
N ASN A 108 14.13 -1.61 14.40
CA ASN A 108 15.40 -1.71 13.70
C ASN A 108 15.91 -3.16 13.71
N LEU A 109 16.04 -3.75 12.53
CA LEU A 109 16.57 -5.09 12.33
C LEU A 109 17.75 -5.05 11.36
N TYR A 110 18.90 -5.54 11.82
CA TYR A 110 20.11 -5.61 11.01
C TYR A 110 20.54 -4.27 10.40
N GLY A 111 20.31 -3.16 11.13
CA GLY A 111 20.63 -1.82 10.69
C GLY A 111 19.59 -1.17 9.76
N LYS A 112 18.46 -1.83 9.52
CA LYS A 112 17.35 -1.31 8.71
C LYS A 112 16.12 -1.07 9.58
N ASP A 113 15.50 0.08 9.39
CA ASP A 113 14.21 0.37 10.01
C ASP A 113 13.08 -0.29 9.21
N ILE A 114 12.24 -1.03 9.93
CA ILE A 114 11.10 -1.77 9.38
C ILE A 114 9.84 -1.22 10.03
N ASP A 115 8.93 -0.73 9.21
CA ASP A 115 7.66 -0.22 9.69
C ASP A 115 6.64 -1.34 9.85
N ILE A 116 6.04 -1.42 11.04
CA ILE A 116 4.93 -2.33 11.32
C ILE A 116 3.67 -1.49 11.30
N VAL A 117 2.90 -1.66 10.22
CA VAL A 117 1.70 -0.88 9.96
C VAL A 117 0.44 -1.71 10.25
N ASN A 118 -0.56 -1.08 10.86
CA ASN A 118 -1.80 -1.77 11.17
C ASN A 118 -2.67 -1.91 9.91
N LEU A 119 -3.26 -3.09 9.72
CA LEU A 119 -4.35 -3.28 8.77
C LEU A 119 -5.53 -2.42 9.19
N ARG A 120 -6.06 -1.63 8.27
CA ARG A 120 -7.11 -0.66 8.58
C ARG A 120 -8.18 -0.61 7.50
N LYS A 121 -9.38 -0.29 7.92
CA LYS A 121 -10.45 0.22 7.06
C LYS A 121 -10.69 1.69 7.33
N GLU A 122 -11.18 2.38 6.32
CA GLU A 122 -11.50 3.80 6.37
C GLU A 122 -13.00 3.96 6.20
N VAL A 123 -13.63 4.66 7.15
CA VAL A 123 -15.06 4.96 7.12
C VAL A 123 -15.21 6.47 6.92
N TYR A 124 -15.67 6.86 5.74
CA TYR A 124 -15.88 8.26 5.39
C TYR A 124 -17.27 8.73 5.82
N SER A 125 -17.35 9.91 6.41
CA SER A 125 -18.61 10.60 6.71
C SER A 125 -18.91 11.65 5.65
N LYS A 126 -20.20 11.95 5.42
CA LYS A 126 -20.63 12.93 4.39
C LYS A 126 -20.02 14.33 4.54
N ASN A 127 -19.48 14.66 5.71
CA ASN A 127 -19.02 16.02 6.04
C ASN A 127 -17.52 16.09 6.36
N SER A 128 -16.76 15.02 6.16
CA SER A 128 -15.34 15.00 6.48
C SER A 128 -14.54 14.16 5.49
N ARG A 129 -13.47 14.77 4.95
CA ARG A 129 -12.46 14.07 4.16
C ARG A 129 -11.48 13.24 5.00
N VAL A 130 -11.48 13.46 6.31
CA VAL A 130 -10.67 12.66 7.23
C VAL A 130 -11.51 11.46 7.65
N PRO A 131 -11.16 10.25 7.21
CA PRO A 131 -11.91 9.07 7.56
C PRO A 131 -11.76 8.72 9.05
N LEU A 132 -12.76 8.06 9.60
CA LEU A 132 -12.60 7.29 10.81
C LEU A 132 -11.82 6.04 10.47
N ILE A 133 -10.75 5.79 11.22
CA ILE A 133 -9.88 4.63 11.02
C ILE A 133 -10.24 3.58 12.06
N GLU A 134 -10.51 2.38 11.55
CA GLU A 134 -10.79 1.20 12.36
C GLU A 134 -9.84 0.07 11.97
N LYS A 135 -9.66 -0.92 12.85
CA LYS A 135 -8.93 -2.15 12.50
C LYS A 135 -9.66 -2.83 11.35
N GLY A 136 -8.91 -3.18 10.31
CA GLY A 136 -9.42 -3.81 9.10
C GLY A 136 -8.86 -5.21 8.87
N THR A 137 -9.41 -5.88 7.86
CA THR A 137 -8.86 -7.10 7.27
C THR A 137 -7.87 -6.74 6.15
N PRO A 138 -7.08 -7.70 5.65
CA PRO A 138 -6.23 -7.45 4.47
C PRO A 138 -7.02 -7.00 3.23
N GLU A 139 -8.24 -7.52 3.05
CA GLU A 139 -9.13 -7.12 1.95
C GLU A 139 -9.61 -5.68 2.11
N GLU A 140 -10.03 -5.30 3.33
CA GLU A 140 -10.47 -3.93 3.63
C GLU A 140 -9.31 -2.94 3.47
N ASP A 141 -8.09 -3.32 3.89
CA ASP A 141 -6.89 -2.51 3.71
C ASP A 141 -6.52 -2.37 2.23
N ALA A 142 -6.65 -3.42 1.43
CA ALA A 142 -6.45 -3.37 -0.01
C ALA A 142 -7.43 -2.40 -0.68
N LEU A 143 -8.73 -2.52 -0.35
CA LEU A 143 -9.79 -1.76 -1.00
C LEU A 143 -9.79 -0.26 -0.67
N ARG A 144 -9.15 0.17 0.43
CA ARG A 144 -9.02 1.61 0.75
C ARG A 144 -7.86 2.30 0.02
N ARG A 145 -6.92 1.53 -0.58
CA ARG A 145 -5.73 2.07 -1.25
C ARG A 145 -6.06 2.81 -2.54
N ASP A 146 -5.06 3.53 -3.05
CA ASP A 146 -5.20 4.44 -4.19
C ASP A 146 -5.34 3.72 -5.54
N ILE A 147 -4.49 2.73 -5.81
CA ILE A 147 -4.46 2.02 -7.09
C ILE A 147 -4.26 0.51 -6.88
N THR A 148 -4.81 -0.31 -7.76
CA THR A 148 -4.82 -1.77 -7.65
C THR A 148 -3.43 -2.39 -7.50
N ILE A 149 -2.44 -1.88 -8.23
CA ILE A 149 -1.06 -2.37 -8.18
C ILE A 149 -0.35 -2.06 -6.84
N ASN A 150 -0.89 -1.15 -6.03
CA ASN A 150 -0.45 -0.88 -4.66
C ASN A 150 -1.24 -1.66 -3.61
N CYS A 151 -2.25 -2.45 -4.03
CA CYS A 151 -3.08 -3.28 -3.16
C CYS A 151 -2.52 -4.69 -2.94
N LEU A 152 -1.38 -4.99 -3.53
CA LEU A 152 -0.74 -6.31 -3.45
C LEU A 152 -0.06 -6.50 -2.10
N PHE A 153 -0.10 -7.73 -1.60
CA PHE A 153 0.59 -8.16 -0.39
C PHE A 153 1.49 -9.34 -0.70
N TYR A 154 2.60 -9.45 0.03
CA TYR A 154 3.42 -10.65 0.06
C TYR A 154 3.28 -11.33 1.41
N ASN A 155 2.65 -12.49 1.44
CA ASN A 155 2.47 -13.31 2.64
C ASN A 155 3.80 -13.98 2.99
N ILE A 156 4.43 -13.53 4.08
CA ILE A 156 5.74 -14.03 4.52
C ILE A 156 5.65 -15.49 4.98
N ASN A 157 4.55 -15.88 5.66
CA ASN A 157 4.35 -17.22 6.16
C ASN A 157 4.20 -18.24 5.03
N LYS A 158 3.46 -17.90 3.99
CA LYS A 158 3.17 -18.77 2.83
C LYS A 158 4.12 -18.57 1.66
N LYS A 159 4.89 -17.48 1.65
CA LYS A 159 5.80 -17.09 0.56
C LYS A 159 5.08 -16.90 -0.79
N ILE A 160 3.91 -16.29 -0.77
CA ILE A 160 3.09 -16.03 -1.96
C ILE A 160 2.68 -14.57 -2.03
N VAL A 161 2.43 -14.09 -3.26
CA VAL A 161 1.75 -12.80 -3.48
C VAL A 161 0.25 -13.01 -3.37
N GLU A 162 -0.42 -12.16 -2.58
CA GLU A 162 -1.87 -12.13 -2.39
C GLU A 162 -2.43 -10.86 -3.05
N ASP A 163 -3.47 -11.03 -3.87
CA ASP A 163 -4.18 -9.95 -4.55
C ASP A 163 -5.67 -9.97 -4.15
N PHE A 164 -6.00 -9.21 -3.12
CA PHE A 164 -7.36 -9.13 -2.59
C PHE A 164 -8.31 -8.30 -3.47
N THR A 165 -7.81 -7.60 -4.48
CA THR A 165 -8.64 -6.88 -5.45
C THR A 165 -9.02 -7.75 -6.64
N ASN A 166 -8.34 -8.87 -6.85
CA ASN A 166 -8.42 -9.71 -8.04
C ASN A 166 -8.15 -8.96 -9.36
N LYS A 167 -7.45 -7.82 -9.29
CA LYS A 167 -7.12 -6.96 -10.43
C LYS A 167 -5.65 -6.54 -10.46
N GLY A 168 -5.02 -6.41 -9.29
CA GLY A 168 -3.70 -5.79 -9.15
C GLY A 168 -2.61 -6.48 -9.95
N ILE A 169 -2.57 -7.81 -9.95
CA ILE A 169 -1.60 -8.59 -10.73
C ILE A 169 -1.85 -8.41 -12.24
N ASP A 170 -3.10 -8.46 -12.68
CA ASP A 170 -3.45 -8.31 -14.10
C ASP A 170 -3.23 -6.88 -14.60
N ASP A 171 -3.57 -5.88 -13.79
CA ASP A 171 -3.31 -4.47 -14.09
C ASP A 171 -1.81 -4.21 -14.20
N LEU A 172 -1.01 -4.81 -13.29
CA LEU A 172 0.44 -4.71 -13.34
C LEU A 172 1.01 -5.33 -14.62
N LYS A 173 0.52 -6.51 -15.04
CA LYS A 173 0.90 -7.19 -16.31
C LYS A 173 0.56 -6.37 -17.54
N LYS A 174 -0.57 -5.66 -17.51
CA LYS A 174 -1.04 -4.82 -18.61
C LYS A 174 -0.41 -3.44 -18.64
N GLY A 175 0.39 -3.06 -17.64
CA GLY A 175 0.86 -1.68 -17.49
C GLY A 175 -0.29 -0.70 -17.28
N MET A 176 -1.27 -1.07 -16.46
CA MET A 176 -2.50 -0.29 -16.25
C MET A 176 -2.57 0.28 -14.83
N ILE A 177 -2.98 1.52 -14.73
CA ILE A 177 -3.40 2.16 -13.48
C ILE A 177 -4.91 2.05 -13.37
N ASN A 178 -5.37 1.37 -12.33
CA ASN A 178 -6.78 1.18 -12.04
C ASN A 178 -7.05 1.38 -10.55
N LEU A 179 -8.31 1.52 -10.17
CA LEU A 179 -8.75 1.71 -8.79
C LEU A 179 -9.33 0.40 -8.23
N PRO A 180 -9.13 0.13 -6.93
CA PRO A 180 -9.75 -1.02 -6.27
C PRO A 180 -11.27 -0.88 -6.16
N LYS A 181 -11.78 0.36 -6.10
CA LYS A 181 -13.19 0.73 -6.05
C LYS A 181 -13.60 1.49 -7.34
N ASP A 182 -14.88 1.82 -7.43
CA ASP A 182 -15.40 2.76 -8.43
C ASP A 182 -14.70 4.12 -8.33
N ALA A 183 -14.38 4.73 -9.49
CA ALA A 183 -13.60 5.96 -9.53
C ALA A 183 -14.31 7.14 -8.88
N LYS A 184 -15.64 7.27 -9.11
CA LYS A 184 -16.42 8.34 -8.52
C LYS A 184 -16.41 8.26 -7.00
N ILE A 185 -16.66 7.06 -6.45
CA ILE A 185 -16.61 6.83 -5.00
C ILE A 185 -15.22 7.14 -4.46
N SER A 186 -14.17 6.69 -5.15
CA SER A 186 -12.79 6.88 -4.73
C SER A 186 -12.37 8.35 -4.69
N PHE A 187 -12.83 9.15 -5.66
CA PHE A 187 -12.52 10.58 -5.75
C PHE A 187 -13.38 11.42 -4.80
N ASP A 188 -14.62 11.00 -4.54
CA ASP A 188 -15.47 11.63 -3.53
C ASP A 188 -14.93 11.39 -2.09
N GLU A 189 -14.33 10.21 -1.84
CA GLU A 189 -13.65 9.89 -0.57
C GLU A 189 -12.39 10.75 -0.37
N ASP A 190 -11.51 10.83 -1.37
CA ASP A 190 -10.25 11.58 -1.33
C ASP A 190 -9.86 12.10 -2.73
N PRO A 191 -10.15 13.36 -3.06
CA PRO A 191 -9.77 13.96 -4.34
C PRO A 191 -8.27 13.97 -4.62
N LEU A 192 -7.41 13.96 -3.59
CA LEU A 192 -5.95 13.93 -3.77
C LEU A 192 -5.47 12.62 -4.41
N ARG A 193 -6.29 11.58 -4.42
CA ARG A 193 -6.00 10.35 -5.17
C ARG A 193 -5.78 10.61 -6.65
N ILE A 194 -6.44 11.62 -7.24
CA ILE A 194 -6.22 12.02 -8.66
C ILE A 194 -4.75 12.36 -8.89
N LEU A 195 -4.14 13.18 -8.02
CA LEU A 195 -2.72 13.55 -8.16
C LEU A 195 -1.80 12.33 -7.97
N ARG A 196 -2.14 11.45 -7.06
CA ARG A 196 -1.39 10.21 -6.84
C ARG A 196 -1.45 9.29 -8.06
N ILE A 197 -2.63 9.14 -8.67
CA ILE A 197 -2.87 8.36 -9.89
C ILE A 197 -2.01 8.91 -11.05
N ILE A 198 -2.06 10.22 -11.29
CA ILE A 198 -1.25 10.88 -12.33
C ILE A 198 0.23 10.64 -12.07
N ARG A 199 0.67 10.79 -10.83
CA ARG A 199 2.06 10.54 -10.43
C ARG A 199 2.50 9.11 -10.74
N PHE A 200 1.67 8.12 -10.42
CA PHE A 200 2.01 6.72 -10.68
C PHE A 200 1.94 6.38 -12.17
N ALA A 201 0.94 6.87 -12.90
CA ALA A 201 0.85 6.71 -14.34
C ALA A 201 2.12 7.25 -15.03
N THR A 202 2.55 8.45 -14.65
CA THR A 202 3.78 9.06 -15.17
C THR A 202 5.04 8.29 -14.74
N ARG A 203 5.14 7.93 -13.45
CA ARG A 203 6.34 7.22 -12.91
C ARG A 203 6.59 5.90 -13.62
N PHE A 204 5.52 5.12 -13.87
CA PHE A 204 5.64 3.78 -14.46
C PHE A 204 5.39 3.77 -15.98
N ASN A 205 5.01 4.91 -16.54
CA ASN A 205 4.55 5.00 -17.92
C ASN A 205 3.39 4.01 -18.22
N PHE A 206 2.44 3.93 -17.29
CA PHE A 206 1.27 3.07 -17.36
C PHE A 206 0.05 3.85 -17.85
N ILE A 207 -0.88 3.15 -18.51
CA ILE A 207 -2.13 3.73 -19.01
C ILE A 207 -3.17 3.75 -17.89
N MET A 208 -3.90 4.85 -17.76
CA MET A 208 -5.06 4.91 -16.87
C MET A 208 -6.25 4.19 -17.48
N SER A 209 -6.99 3.43 -16.67
CA SER A 209 -8.20 2.74 -17.09
C SER A 209 -9.32 3.71 -17.50
N ASP A 210 -10.24 3.25 -18.36
CA ASP A 210 -11.41 4.03 -18.79
C ASP A 210 -12.27 4.47 -17.59
N ASN A 211 -12.37 3.66 -16.54
CA ASN A 211 -13.07 4.02 -15.32
C ASN A 211 -12.46 5.29 -14.68
N ILE A 212 -11.14 5.42 -14.68
CA ILE A 212 -10.47 6.64 -14.20
C ILE A 212 -10.72 7.78 -15.19
N LEU A 213 -10.41 7.59 -16.48
CA LEU A 213 -10.47 8.64 -17.50
C LEU A 213 -11.86 9.26 -17.62
N ASN A 214 -12.92 8.44 -17.54
CA ASN A 214 -14.31 8.90 -17.65
C ASN A 214 -14.81 9.64 -16.40
N ASN A 215 -14.10 9.49 -15.26
CA ASN A 215 -14.44 10.11 -13.98
C ASN A 215 -13.43 11.17 -13.52
N LEU A 216 -12.41 11.48 -14.34
CA LEU A 216 -11.50 12.59 -14.08
C LEU A 216 -12.23 13.91 -14.30
N TYR A 217 -12.70 14.52 -13.25
CA TYR A 217 -13.24 15.88 -13.25
C TYR A 217 -12.59 16.71 -12.15
N ILE A 218 -12.25 17.93 -12.51
CA ILE A 218 -11.73 18.90 -11.55
C ILE A 218 -12.94 19.60 -10.94
N THR A 219 -13.30 19.21 -9.73
CA THR A 219 -14.35 19.88 -8.96
C THR A 219 -13.84 21.22 -8.43
N ASP A 220 -14.77 22.14 -8.11
CA ASP A 220 -14.39 23.39 -7.45
C ASP A 220 -13.76 23.14 -6.06
N GLU A 221 -14.12 22.03 -5.40
CA GLU A 221 -13.47 21.56 -4.18
C GLU A 221 -12.01 21.18 -4.42
N PHE A 222 -11.69 20.55 -5.54
CA PHE A 222 -10.31 20.22 -5.92
C PHE A 222 -9.47 21.49 -6.15
N LYS A 223 -10.05 22.53 -6.77
CA LYS A 223 -9.38 23.83 -6.96
C LYS A 223 -9.06 24.55 -5.65
N ASN A 224 -9.85 24.30 -4.61
CA ASN A 224 -9.64 24.88 -3.29
C ASN A 224 -8.60 24.11 -2.44
N ILE A 225 -8.09 22.97 -2.93
CA ILE A 225 -7.11 22.12 -2.23
C ILE A 225 -5.69 22.32 -2.79
N ILE A 226 -5.57 22.79 -4.03
CA ILE A 226 -4.32 23.14 -4.70
C ILE A 226 -4.03 24.62 -4.52
#